data_ace4df7c24781ef8c64c4d2d73b52870
#
_entry.id   ace4df7c24781ef8c64c4d2d73b52870
#
_cell.length_a   1.000
_cell.length_b   1.000
_cell.length_c   1.000
_cell.angle_alpha   90.00
_cell.angle_beta   90.00
_cell.angle_gamma   90.00
#
_symmetry.space_group_name_H-M   'P 1'
#
loop_
_entity.id
_entity.type
_entity.pdbx_description
1 polymer ?
#
loop_
_entity_poly.entity_id
_entity_poly.type
_entity_poly.pdbx_seq_one_letter_code
_entity_poly.pdbx_strand_id
1 'polypeptide(L)'
;MKLSLNWLKDYIDPKLSTDALVERLTMAGLEVEAVESIDGDTVLELEITPNRPDCLNILGLAREIGAIIGKTVKTPKSKNHKTASLKNLILIENKKDCSRYIGTLIRDARIADAPHTMKQRLSSLGINAINNAVDITNFVLMETGQPLHAFDYDKLVGGKIVVRRAKNGESIVTLDGVERKLDASILVIADAQKPVAIAGIMGGRDTQITAGTKNILLESAHFEMGIIRRACRSLGLRSDSSYRFERNVNFEGVLTGANRATDLLLQFTGGRLVGRGEIVIKNKNTAPKIKVKISDIESLLGIAVKSLQVKAWLSRLGFQVAAKADILTVTAPSNRIDIQADVDVIEEIARMIGFDRLPSKMPTIKAINISVDKRPREIKEQIRRILTAGGIDEIITHTMINSKALAKCNMAELKVLRIFNPLTQDQELMRPSLLPSMLQVAVTNINRGQKDLRIFEIGKRYLAEGEKETLNILLIGRRAKDWRYLKKDTVEIFDLKGVLERIVEQIGISVTHGTSPLDVLDPGCGASIMLEGKYIGSLGKLNPKVLNNWDIKNQEVYWAGLHLDEIFVLPVKPLRYQPISEFPAIIRDVSLAVKKEIPYKKIEEICKKQGG
;
A
#
# COMPACT_ATOMS: atom_id res chain seq x y z
N MET A 1 5.51 -16.29 -1.78
CA MET A 1 6.41 -17.34 -2.35
C MET A 1 6.21 -18.65 -1.61
N LYS A 2 5.90 -19.74 -2.32
CA LYS A 2 5.76 -21.05 -1.68
C LYS A 2 7.11 -21.75 -1.54
N LEU A 3 7.39 -22.34 -0.37
CA LEU A 3 8.59 -23.08 -0.04
C LEU A 3 8.23 -24.51 0.42
N SER A 4 8.55 -25.50 -0.40
CA SER A 4 8.45 -26.92 -0.06
C SER A 4 9.60 -27.29 0.89
N LEU A 5 9.28 -27.83 2.07
CA LEU A 5 10.31 -28.28 3.02
C LEU A 5 11.01 -29.56 2.53
N ASN A 6 10.34 -30.41 1.76
CA ASN A 6 10.97 -31.58 1.16
C ASN A 6 11.97 -31.19 0.08
N TRP A 7 11.65 -30.17 -0.74
CA TRP A 7 12.61 -29.66 -1.71
C TRP A 7 13.77 -28.91 -1.05
N LEU A 8 13.49 -28.14 0.00
CA LEU A 8 14.50 -27.42 0.78
C LEU A 8 15.60 -28.36 1.31
N LYS A 9 15.23 -29.59 1.75
CA LYS A 9 16.16 -30.58 2.30
C LYS A 9 17.25 -31.03 1.33
N ASP A 10 17.08 -30.86 0.02
CA ASP A 10 18.15 -31.11 -0.94
C ASP A 10 19.35 -30.15 -0.76
N TYR A 11 19.09 -28.97 -0.27
CA TYR A 11 20.07 -27.90 -0.11
C TYR A 11 20.48 -27.71 1.34
N ILE A 12 19.52 -27.77 2.25
CA ILE A 12 19.74 -27.63 3.69
C ILE A 12 18.65 -28.34 4.48
N ASP A 13 19.06 -29.11 5.48
CA ASP A 13 18.16 -29.65 6.49
C ASP A 13 18.22 -28.76 7.75
N PRO A 14 17.18 -27.97 8.05
CA PRO A 14 17.16 -27.11 9.22
C PRO A 14 17.29 -27.86 10.54
N LYS A 15 16.78 -29.09 10.62
CA LYS A 15 16.66 -29.87 11.87
C LYS A 15 15.92 -29.11 12.96
N LEU A 16 14.87 -28.40 12.58
CA LEU A 16 13.94 -27.65 13.42
C LEU A 16 12.54 -28.19 13.21
N SER A 17 11.67 -28.00 14.20
CA SER A 17 10.23 -28.15 13.98
C SER A 17 9.74 -27.05 13.00
N THR A 18 8.61 -27.30 12.36
CA THR A 18 8.01 -26.31 11.43
C THR A 18 7.76 -24.98 12.15
N ASP A 19 7.17 -25.01 13.36
CA ASP A 19 6.87 -23.83 14.15
C ASP A 19 8.13 -23.02 14.51
N ALA A 20 9.20 -23.70 14.92
CA ALA A 20 10.47 -23.03 15.23
C ALA A 20 11.15 -22.44 13.98
N LEU A 21 10.95 -23.04 12.81
CA LEU A 21 11.44 -22.48 11.55
C LEU A 21 10.64 -21.25 11.14
N VAL A 22 9.31 -21.32 11.23
CA VAL A 22 8.37 -20.21 10.95
C VAL A 22 8.70 -19.01 11.82
N GLU A 23 8.82 -19.20 13.13
CA GLU A 23 9.17 -18.13 14.07
C GLU A 23 10.50 -17.46 13.70
N ARG A 24 11.56 -18.25 13.43
CA ARG A 24 12.87 -17.71 13.08
C ARG A 24 12.88 -16.97 11.76
N LEU A 25 12.13 -17.44 10.77
CA LEU A 25 11.99 -16.75 9.48
C LEU A 25 11.30 -15.40 9.65
N THR A 26 10.17 -15.40 10.36
CA THR A 26 9.39 -14.18 10.63
C THR A 26 10.21 -13.16 11.42
N MET A 27 10.92 -13.60 12.47
CA MET A 27 11.79 -12.72 13.27
C MET A 27 13.04 -12.24 12.51
N ALA A 28 13.40 -12.89 11.41
CA ALA A 28 14.44 -12.43 10.48
C ALA A 28 13.89 -11.61 9.30
N GLY A 29 12.61 -11.20 9.33
CA GLY A 29 11.97 -10.37 8.31
C GLY A 29 11.49 -11.11 7.07
N LEU A 30 11.28 -12.42 7.17
CA LEU A 30 10.68 -13.28 6.14
C LEU A 30 9.37 -13.85 6.70
N GLU A 31 8.30 -13.08 6.60
CA GLU A 31 6.99 -13.43 7.16
C GLU A 31 6.42 -14.69 6.51
N VAL A 32 5.97 -15.64 7.35
CA VAL A 32 5.27 -16.83 6.91
C VAL A 32 3.78 -16.62 7.16
N GLU A 33 3.02 -16.46 6.07
CA GLU A 33 1.57 -16.21 6.13
C GLU A 33 0.75 -17.46 6.35
N ALA A 34 1.20 -18.60 5.77
CA ALA A 34 0.48 -19.87 5.88
C ALA A 34 1.42 -21.07 5.89
N VAL A 35 0.95 -22.15 6.49
CA VAL A 35 1.58 -23.48 6.49
C VAL A 35 0.56 -24.47 5.96
N GLU A 36 0.84 -25.07 4.81
CA GLU A 36 -0.04 -26.02 4.13
C GLU A 36 0.59 -27.41 4.11
N SER A 37 -0.23 -28.46 4.14
CA SER A 37 0.20 -29.84 3.88
C SER A 37 -0.31 -30.26 2.49
N ILE A 38 0.60 -30.51 1.55
CA ILE A 38 0.27 -30.86 0.17
C ILE A 38 0.99 -32.18 -0.18
N ASP A 39 0.24 -33.23 -0.47
CA ASP A 39 0.77 -34.55 -0.88
C ASP A 39 1.90 -35.09 0.05
N GLY A 40 1.76 -34.89 1.37
CA GLY A 40 2.75 -35.32 2.35
C GLY A 40 3.99 -34.42 2.46
N ASP A 41 3.98 -33.26 1.80
CA ASP A 41 4.98 -32.21 1.96
C ASP A 41 4.41 -31.06 2.80
N THR A 42 5.26 -30.43 3.58
CA THR A 42 4.92 -29.20 4.29
C THR A 42 5.38 -28.00 3.44
N VAL A 43 4.46 -27.16 3.04
CA VAL A 43 4.70 -25.98 2.22
C VAL A 43 4.45 -24.71 3.03
N LEU A 44 5.46 -23.87 3.13
CA LEU A 44 5.34 -22.56 3.76
C LEU A 44 5.00 -21.52 2.68
N GLU A 45 4.02 -20.68 2.93
CA GLU A 45 3.76 -19.50 2.12
C GLU A 45 4.40 -18.27 2.77
N LEU A 46 5.38 -17.67 2.07
CA LEU A 46 6.13 -16.51 2.57
C LEU A 46 5.74 -15.26 1.78
N GLU A 47 5.50 -14.16 2.51
CA GLU A 47 5.48 -12.84 1.92
C GLU A 47 6.92 -12.35 1.69
N ILE A 48 7.28 -12.15 0.43
CA ILE A 48 8.60 -11.64 0.05
C ILE A 48 8.47 -10.19 -0.39
N THR A 49 9.13 -9.31 0.35
CA THR A 49 9.13 -7.87 0.07
C THR A 49 9.76 -7.57 -1.31
N PRO A 50 9.30 -6.51 -2.01
CA PRO A 50 9.77 -6.20 -3.37
C PRO A 50 11.27 -5.98 -3.53
N ASN A 51 11.97 -5.60 -2.45
CA ASN A 51 13.42 -5.39 -2.42
C ASN A 51 14.22 -6.70 -2.28
N ARG A 52 13.57 -7.85 -2.01
CA ARG A 52 14.21 -9.15 -1.79
C ARG A 52 13.94 -10.17 -2.92
N PRO A 53 14.20 -9.84 -4.21
CA PRO A 53 14.01 -10.78 -5.30
C PRO A 53 14.91 -12.03 -5.20
N ASP A 54 16.00 -11.95 -4.45
CA ASP A 54 16.89 -13.05 -4.13
C ASP A 54 16.20 -14.19 -3.36
N CYS A 55 15.11 -13.88 -2.64
CA CYS A 55 14.28 -14.84 -1.89
C CYS A 55 13.09 -15.39 -2.71
N LEU A 56 12.91 -15.00 -3.97
CA LEU A 56 11.84 -15.52 -4.84
C LEU A 56 12.19 -16.90 -5.47
N ASN A 57 12.98 -17.70 -4.75
CA ASN A 57 13.38 -19.03 -5.17
C ASN A 57 13.86 -19.88 -4.00
N ILE A 58 13.89 -21.21 -4.19
CA ILE A 58 14.24 -22.19 -3.14
C ILE A 58 15.69 -22.00 -2.65
N LEU A 59 16.66 -21.79 -3.55
CA LEU A 59 18.06 -21.59 -3.17
C LEU A 59 18.30 -20.29 -2.41
N GLY A 60 17.56 -19.23 -2.76
CA GLY A 60 17.60 -17.97 -2.03
C GLY A 60 17.12 -18.12 -0.60
N LEU A 61 15.96 -18.76 -0.43
CA LEU A 61 15.42 -19.06 0.90
C LEU A 61 16.32 -20.05 1.67
N ALA A 62 16.93 -21.04 0.99
CA ALA A 62 17.91 -21.93 1.63
C ALA A 62 19.12 -21.16 2.16
N ARG A 63 19.62 -20.13 1.44
CA ARG A 63 20.72 -19.28 1.91
C ARG A 63 20.33 -18.48 3.15
N GLU A 64 19.15 -17.89 3.16
CA GLU A 64 18.63 -17.16 4.33
C GLU A 64 18.50 -18.10 5.54
N ILE A 65 17.85 -19.24 5.35
CA ILE A 65 17.72 -20.25 6.42
C ILE A 65 19.10 -20.68 6.91
N GLY A 66 20.03 -20.96 5.99
CA GLY A 66 21.40 -21.32 6.33
C GLY A 66 22.13 -20.28 7.16
N ALA A 67 21.96 -19.00 6.81
CA ALA A 67 22.54 -17.88 7.55
C ALA A 67 21.95 -17.77 8.96
N ILE A 68 20.61 -17.87 9.08
CA ILE A 68 19.88 -17.77 10.36
C ILE A 68 20.30 -18.90 11.32
N ILE A 69 20.38 -20.14 10.82
CA ILE A 69 20.71 -21.30 11.68
C ILE A 69 22.21 -21.61 11.76
N GLY A 70 23.04 -20.86 11.03
CA GLY A 70 24.49 -21.04 11.01
C GLY A 70 24.97 -22.30 10.30
N LYS A 71 24.23 -22.81 9.30
CA LYS A 71 24.58 -24.00 8.50
C LYS A 71 24.94 -23.64 7.06
N THR A 72 25.82 -24.43 6.47
CA THR A 72 26.21 -24.30 5.06
C THR A 72 25.15 -24.88 4.13
N VAL A 73 24.86 -24.20 3.04
CA VAL A 73 23.91 -24.61 2.00
C VAL A 73 24.64 -25.36 0.89
N LYS A 74 24.10 -26.50 0.48
CA LYS A 74 24.56 -27.24 -0.70
C LYS A 74 24.00 -26.56 -1.94
N THR A 75 24.83 -26.12 -2.85
CA THR A 75 24.41 -25.58 -4.14
C THR A 75 24.44 -26.63 -5.22
N PRO A 76 23.46 -26.69 -6.13
CA PRO A 76 23.49 -27.63 -7.23
C PRO A 76 24.71 -27.33 -8.13
N LYS A 77 25.47 -28.34 -8.44
CA LYS A 77 26.60 -28.21 -9.36
C LYS A 77 26.04 -28.21 -10.80
N SER A 78 26.31 -27.16 -11.55
CA SER A 78 26.07 -27.14 -13.02
C SER A 78 27.39 -27.14 -13.77
N LYS A 79 27.42 -27.84 -14.89
CA LYS A 79 28.60 -27.88 -15.74
C LYS A 79 28.73 -26.61 -16.55
N ASN A 80 29.91 -26.03 -16.60
CA ASN A 80 30.20 -24.98 -17.56
C ASN A 80 30.51 -25.65 -18.92
N HIS A 81 29.50 -25.72 -19.78
CA HIS A 81 29.64 -26.38 -21.09
C HIS A 81 30.50 -25.53 -22.01
N LYS A 82 31.66 -26.10 -22.43
CA LYS A 82 32.42 -25.55 -23.55
C LYS A 82 31.62 -25.87 -24.83
N THR A 83 31.06 -24.85 -25.46
CA THR A 83 30.15 -24.98 -26.61
C THR A 83 30.67 -24.19 -27.80
N ALA A 84 30.23 -24.55 -29.00
CA ALA A 84 30.43 -23.72 -30.17
C ALA A 84 29.71 -22.38 -30.00
N SER A 85 30.38 -21.29 -30.38
CA SER A 85 29.74 -19.97 -30.40
C SER A 85 28.85 -19.86 -31.64
N LEU A 86 27.54 -19.71 -31.42
CA LEU A 86 26.57 -19.49 -32.49
C LEU A 86 26.46 -17.99 -32.77
N LYS A 87 27.36 -17.48 -33.60
CA LYS A 87 27.32 -16.09 -34.07
C LYS A 87 26.01 -15.88 -34.84
N ASN A 88 25.38 -14.70 -34.68
CA ASN A 88 24.12 -14.33 -35.34
C ASN A 88 22.84 -15.05 -34.85
N LEU A 89 22.90 -15.91 -33.84
CA LEU A 89 21.73 -16.54 -33.26
C LEU A 89 20.85 -15.50 -32.54
N ILE A 90 21.48 -14.49 -31.96
CA ILE A 90 20.81 -13.46 -31.14
C ILE A 90 21.20 -12.08 -31.64
N LEU A 91 20.21 -11.19 -31.73
CA LEU A 91 20.38 -9.77 -31.96
C LEU A 91 19.63 -8.98 -30.87
N ILE A 92 20.27 -7.99 -30.26
CA ILE A 92 19.63 -7.05 -29.34
C ILE A 92 19.68 -5.66 -29.96
N GLU A 93 18.52 -5.12 -30.34
CA GLU A 93 18.43 -3.80 -30.95
C GLU A 93 18.65 -2.68 -29.93
N ASN A 94 18.02 -2.80 -28.75
CA ASN A 94 18.18 -1.83 -27.68
C ASN A 94 18.92 -2.41 -26.48
N LYS A 95 20.18 -2.04 -26.36
CA LYS A 95 21.07 -2.49 -25.28
C LYS A 95 20.66 -2.06 -23.87
N LYS A 96 19.81 -1.03 -23.74
CA LYS A 96 19.29 -0.58 -22.43
C LYS A 96 18.16 -1.47 -21.92
N ASP A 97 17.41 -2.10 -22.84
CA ASP A 97 16.22 -2.88 -22.52
C ASP A 97 16.55 -4.34 -22.15
N CYS A 98 17.67 -4.85 -22.71
CA CYS A 98 18.17 -6.20 -22.43
C CYS A 98 19.70 -6.14 -22.29
N SER A 99 20.20 -6.37 -21.09
CA SER A 99 21.63 -6.25 -20.78
C SER A 99 22.41 -7.58 -20.95
N ARG A 100 21.72 -8.72 -20.91
CA ARG A 100 22.30 -10.04 -21.14
C ARG A 100 21.26 -10.96 -21.73
N TYR A 101 21.64 -11.73 -22.74
CA TYR A 101 20.79 -12.75 -23.35
C TYR A 101 21.64 -13.95 -23.75
N ILE A 102 21.20 -15.14 -23.34
CA ILE A 102 21.79 -16.42 -23.67
C ILE A 102 20.76 -17.28 -24.39
N GLY A 103 21.06 -17.71 -25.59
CA GLY A 103 20.31 -18.73 -26.34
C GLY A 103 21.14 -20.00 -26.48
N THR A 104 20.68 -21.11 -25.92
CA THR A 104 21.34 -22.40 -25.99
C THR A 104 20.56 -23.32 -26.92
N LEU A 105 21.19 -23.83 -28.00
CA LEU A 105 20.57 -24.72 -28.96
C LEU A 105 20.85 -26.18 -28.62
N ILE A 106 19.77 -26.93 -28.41
CA ILE A 106 19.77 -28.37 -28.15
C ILE A 106 19.01 -29.06 -29.29
N ARG A 107 19.59 -30.05 -29.94
CA ARG A 107 18.98 -30.84 -31.03
C ARG A 107 18.69 -32.25 -30.57
N ASP A 108 17.83 -32.91 -31.35
CA ASP A 108 17.47 -34.30 -31.17
C ASP A 108 16.86 -34.60 -29.80
N ALA A 109 16.17 -33.60 -29.22
CA ALA A 109 15.47 -33.70 -27.95
C ALA A 109 14.19 -34.54 -28.12
N ARG A 110 13.92 -35.41 -27.15
CA ARG A 110 12.66 -36.15 -27.05
C ARG A 110 11.78 -35.50 -25.99
N ILE A 111 10.65 -34.99 -26.42
CA ILE A 111 9.66 -34.44 -25.51
C ILE A 111 8.82 -35.60 -24.95
N ALA A 112 8.74 -35.64 -23.60
CA ALA A 112 8.04 -36.66 -22.83
C ALA A 112 7.62 -36.06 -21.48
N ASP A 113 7.06 -36.86 -20.62
CA ASP A 113 6.79 -36.48 -19.23
C ASP A 113 8.07 -36.17 -18.45
N ALA A 114 8.05 -35.19 -17.59
CA ALA A 114 9.13 -34.91 -16.66
C ALA A 114 9.24 -36.01 -15.59
N PRO A 115 10.42 -36.18 -14.96
CA PRO A 115 10.61 -37.14 -13.86
C PRO A 115 9.59 -36.90 -12.72
N HIS A 116 9.14 -38.01 -12.11
CA HIS A 116 8.13 -37.96 -11.07
C HIS A 116 8.49 -37.01 -9.92
N THR A 117 9.73 -37.02 -9.43
CA THR A 117 10.22 -36.14 -8.38
C THR A 117 10.17 -34.66 -8.77
N MET A 118 10.40 -34.31 -10.03
CA MET A 118 10.28 -32.94 -10.54
C MET A 118 8.83 -32.52 -10.60
N LYS A 119 7.93 -33.39 -11.10
CA LYS A 119 6.47 -33.12 -11.10
C LYS A 119 5.94 -32.90 -9.69
N GLN A 120 6.32 -33.73 -8.71
CA GLN A 120 5.90 -33.57 -7.31
C GLN A 120 6.36 -32.22 -6.73
N ARG A 121 7.61 -31.81 -6.97
CA ARG A 121 8.14 -30.51 -6.49
C ARG A 121 7.43 -29.32 -7.10
N LEU A 122 7.11 -29.37 -8.39
CA LEU A 122 6.35 -28.32 -9.05
C LEU A 122 4.90 -28.29 -8.54
N SER A 123 4.27 -29.46 -8.40
CA SER A 123 2.90 -29.58 -7.88
C SER A 123 2.77 -29.04 -6.45
N SER A 124 3.73 -29.30 -5.56
CA SER A 124 3.71 -28.75 -4.21
C SER A 124 3.77 -27.21 -4.16
N LEU A 125 4.29 -26.58 -5.22
CA LEU A 125 4.29 -25.13 -5.37
C LEU A 125 3.09 -24.60 -6.18
N GLY A 126 2.15 -25.47 -6.58
CA GLY A 126 0.96 -25.13 -7.37
C GLY A 126 1.21 -25.00 -8.87
N ILE A 127 2.33 -25.53 -9.39
CA ILE A 127 2.68 -25.49 -10.81
C ILE A 127 2.33 -26.82 -11.46
N ASN A 128 1.45 -26.79 -12.47
CA ASN A 128 1.05 -27.97 -13.22
C ASN A 128 2.18 -28.42 -14.16
N ALA A 129 2.46 -29.72 -14.17
CA ALA A 129 3.39 -30.33 -15.08
C ALA A 129 2.81 -30.38 -16.52
N ILE A 130 3.62 -30.10 -17.51
CA ILE A 130 3.23 -30.06 -18.94
C ILE A 130 4.05 -31.08 -19.76
N ASN A 131 5.36 -30.94 -19.77
CA ASN A 131 6.32 -31.84 -20.38
C ASN A 131 7.72 -31.57 -19.85
N ASN A 132 8.66 -32.50 -20.10
CA ASN A 132 10.01 -32.39 -19.57
C ASN A 132 10.74 -31.07 -19.90
N ALA A 133 10.54 -30.49 -21.09
CA ALA A 133 11.24 -29.26 -21.47
C ALA A 133 10.67 -28.03 -20.72
N VAL A 134 9.34 -27.87 -20.66
CA VAL A 134 8.68 -26.78 -19.97
C VAL A 134 8.84 -26.93 -18.47
N ASP A 135 8.69 -28.13 -17.93
CA ASP A 135 8.81 -28.38 -16.49
C ASP A 135 10.23 -28.12 -15.98
N ILE A 136 11.27 -28.39 -16.82
CA ILE A 136 12.66 -28.03 -16.50
C ILE A 136 12.82 -26.52 -16.42
N THR A 137 12.21 -25.74 -17.32
CA THR A 137 12.29 -24.28 -17.25
C THR A 137 11.61 -23.74 -15.98
N ASN A 138 10.44 -24.27 -15.62
CA ASN A 138 9.73 -23.93 -14.40
C ASN A 138 10.49 -24.38 -13.14
N PHE A 139 11.07 -25.56 -13.17
CA PHE A 139 11.87 -26.09 -12.07
C PHE A 139 13.08 -25.19 -11.79
N VAL A 140 13.84 -24.81 -12.81
CA VAL A 140 15.02 -23.93 -12.65
C VAL A 140 14.60 -22.53 -12.23
N LEU A 141 13.48 -22.03 -12.72
CA LEU A 141 12.89 -20.76 -12.25
C LEU A 141 12.65 -20.80 -10.74
N MET A 142 11.98 -21.84 -10.24
CA MET A 142 11.68 -21.96 -8.80
C MET A 142 12.92 -22.32 -7.97
N GLU A 143 13.86 -23.09 -8.54
CA GLU A 143 15.12 -23.45 -7.88
C GLU A 143 16.05 -22.25 -7.69
N THR A 144 16.24 -21.43 -8.74
CA THR A 144 17.32 -20.43 -8.83
C THR A 144 16.86 -18.98 -8.90
N GLY A 145 15.57 -18.76 -9.20
CA GLY A 145 15.00 -17.42 -9.44
C GLY A 145 15.26 -16.87 -10.85
N GLN A 146 15.90 -17.62 -11.74
CA GLN A 146 16.14 -17.22 -13.12
C GLN A 146 15.00 -17.66 -14.02
N PRO A 147 14.19 -16.74 -14.58
CA PRO A 147 13.18 -17.11 -15.57
C PRO A 147 13.84 -17.58 -16.87
N LEU A 148 13.29 -18.65 -17.41
CA LEU A 148 13.74 -19.28 -18.63
C LEU A 148 12.56 -19.50 -19.57
N HIS A 149 12.83 -19.55 -20.87
CA HIS A 149 11.83 -19.96 -21.86
C HIS A 149 12.44 -20.94 -22.89
N ALA A 150 11.63 -21.88 -23.34
CA ALA A 150 12.03 -22.85 -24.36
C ALA A 150 11.19 -22.66 -25.62
N PHE A 151 11.84 -22.35 -26.73
CA PHE A 151 11.23 -22.25 -28.06
C PHE A 151 11.43 -23.52 -28.84
N ASP A 152 10.44 -23.91 -29.64
CA ASP A 152 10.61 -24.84 -30.73
C ASP A 152 11.45 -24.16 -31.84
N TYR A 153 12.72 -24.53 -31.94
CA TYR A 153 13.67 -23.86 -32.83
C TYR A 153 13.28 -23.95 -34.30
N ASP A 154 12.65 -25.07 -34.71
CA ASP A 154 12.26 -25.30 -36.09
C ASP A 154 11.11 -24.39 -36.55
N LYS A 155 10.38 -23.79 -35.60
CA LYS A 155 9.32 -22.81 -35.86
C LYS A 155 9.80 -21.35 -35.87
N LEU A 156 11.07 -21.11 -35.55
CA LEU A 156 11.64 -19.76 -35.58
C LEU A 156 12.08 -19.40 -36.99
N VAL A 157 11.41 -18.45 -37.62
CA VAL A 157 11.74 -18.00 -38.96
C VAL A 157 13.15 -17.37 -38.98
N GLY A 158 13.99 -17.87 -39.87
CA GLY A 158 15.38 -17.44 -39.99
C GLY A 158 16.31 -17.97 -38.90
N GLY A 159 15.85 -18.87 -38.03
CA GLY A 159 16.65 -19.56 -37.00
C GLY A 159 17.37 -18.61 -36.04
N LYS A 160 16.79 -17.42 -35.74
CA LYS A 160 17.39 -16.39 -34.90
C LYS A 160 16.37 -15.72 -33.99
N ILE A 161 16.87 -15.10 -32.95
CA ILE A 161 16.12 -14.26 -32.02
C ILE A 161 16.54 -12.81 -32.17
N VAL A 162 15.54 -11.91 -32.19
CA VAL A 162 15.72 -10.46 -32.18
C VAL A 162 14.99 -9.89 -30.99
N VAL A 163 15.73 -9.35 -30.01
CA VAL A 163 15.16 -8.64 -28.86
C VAL A 163 14.99 -7.19 -29.23
N ARG A 164 13.75 -6.73 -29.38
CA ARG A 164 13.39 -5.38 -29.85
C ARG A 164 12.12 -4.86 -29.19
N ARG A 165 11.85 -3.59 -29.38
CA ARG A 165 10.52 -3.06 -29.11
C ARG A 165 9.52 -3.56 -30.15
N ALA A 166 8.27 -3.74 -29.74
CA ALA A 166 7.20 -4.03 -30.68
C ALA A 166 6.97 -2.84 -31.63
N LYS A 167 6.51 -3.12 -32.83
CA LYS A 167 6.03 -2.10 -33.75
C LYS A 167 4.58 -1.78 -33.45
N ASN A 168 4.17 -0.53 -33.69
CA ASN A 168 2.77 -0.15 -33.49
C ASN A 168 1.84 -1.01 -34.37
N GLY A 169 0.82 -1.60 -33.75
CA GLY A 169 -0.13 -2.46 -34.46
C GLY A 169 0.29 -3.92 -34.60
N GLU A 170 1.48 -4.33 -34.14
CA GLU A 170 1.81 -5.75 -34.02
C GLU A 170 0.87 -6.44 -33.04
N SER A 171 0.57 -7.70 -33.28
CA SER A 171 -0.17 -8.56 -32.35
C SER A 171 0.57 -9.88 -32.12
N ILE A 172 0.26 -10.53 -31.02
CA ILE A 172 0.75 -11.86 -30.68
C ILE A 172 -0.35 -12.67 -30.00
N VAL A 173 -0.50 -13.93 -30.39
CA VAL A 173 -1.31 -14.89 -29.63
C VAL A 173 -0.41 -15.54 -28.60
N THR A 174 -0.67 -15.29 -27.33
CA THR A 174 0.13 -15.81 -26.21
C THR A 174 -0.27 -17.25 -25.84
N LEU A 175 0.50 -17.90 -24.97
CA LEU A 175 0.30 -19.30 -24.57
C LEU A 175 -1.08 -19.59 -23.97
N ASP A 176 -1.74 -18.60 -23.39
CA ASP A 176 -3.11 -18.68 -22.87
C ASP A 176 -4.20 -18.57 -23.97
N GLY A 177 -3.78 -18.48 -25.25
CA GLY A 177 -4.67 -18.41 -26.40
C GLY A 177 -5.27 -17.05 -26.69
N VAL A 178 -4.91 -16.00 -25.93
CA VAL A 178 -5.43 -14.64 -26.10
C VAL A 178 -4.58 -13.86 -27.08
N GLU A 179 -5.20 -13.22 -28.05
CA GLU A 179 -4.54 -12.27 -28.95
C GLU A 179 -4.36 -10.93 -28.24
N ARG A 180 -3.14 -10.41 -28.26
CA ARG A 180 -2.77 -9.16 -27.63
C ARG A 180 -2.18 -8.20 -28.63
N LYS A 181 -2.76 -6.99 -28.68
CA LYS A 181 -2.21 -5.87 -29.46
C LYS A 181 -1.02 -5.27 -28.70
N LEU A 182 0.03 -5.00 -29.42
CA LEU A 182 1.29 -4.49 -28.89
C LEU A 182 1.53 -3.07 -29.35
N ASP A 183 2.25 -2.31 -28.56
CA ASP A 183 2.72 -0.97 -28.89
C ASP A 183 4.24 -0.84 -28.66
N ALA A 184 4.83 0.27 -29.11
CA ALA A 184 6.27 0.50 -29.05
C ALA A 184 6.85 0.62 -27.62
N SER A 185 6.03 0.61 -26.55
CA SER A 185 6.50 0.56 -25.19
C SER A 185 6.83 -0.86 -24.72
N ILE A 186 6.33 -1.88 -25.42
CA ILE A 186 6.43 -3.28 -25.05
C ILE A 186 7.69 -3.89 -25.67
N LEU A 187 8.49 -4.58 -24.85
CA LEU A 187 9.63 -5.36 -25.29
C LEU A 187 9.16 -6.74 -25.77
N VAL A 188 9.59 -7.16 -26.94
CA VAL A 188 9.26 -8.46 -27.51
C VAL A 188 10.54 -9.23 -27.87
N ILE A 189 10.40 -10.53 -27.83
CA ILE A 189 11.32 -11.46 -28.48
C ILE A 189 10.69 -11.79 -29.82
N ALA A 190 11.38 -11.50 -30.90
CA ALA A 190 10.94 -11.74 -32.27
C ALA A 190 11.86 -12.73 -32.96
N ASP A 191 11.37 -13.37 -33.98
CA ASP A 191 12.18 -14.06 -34.99
C ASP A 191 12.56 -13.07 -36.13
N ALA A 192 12.86 -13.56 -37.33
CA ALA A 192 13.18 -12.70 -38.46
C ALA A 192 11.96 -11.89 -38.97
N GLN A 193 10.74 -12.28 -38.63
CA GLN A 193 9.52 -11.72 -39.22
C GLN A 193 8.57 -11.12 -38.21
N LYS A 194 8.29 -11.81 -37.08
CA LYS A 194 7.22 -11.49 -36.14
C LYS A 194 7.61 -11.66 -34.66
N PRO A 195 6.85 -11.05 -33.70
CA PRO A 195 6.99 -11.37 -32.29
C PRO A 195 6.67 -12.85 -32.01
N VAL A 196 7.50 -13.51 -31.21
CA VAL A 196 7.33 -14.90 -30.76
C VAL A 196 7.17 -15.03 -29.25
N ALA A 197 7.47 -13.95 -28.50
CA ALA A 197 7.15 -13.84 -27.08
C ALA A 197 7.07 -12.36 -26.66
N ILE A 198 6.31 -12.10 -25.60
CA ILE A 198 6.39 -10.83 -24.85
C ILE A 198 7.52 -11.02 -23.84
N ALA A 199 8.62 -10.28 -24.02
CA ALA A 199 9.86 -10.47 -23.28
C ALA A 199 9.63 -10.46 -21.76
N GLY A 200 10.06 -11.52 -21.10
CA GLY A 200 9.98 -11.68 -19.65
C GLY A 200 8.58 -11.85 -19.07
N ILE A 201 7.53 -11.90 -19.91
CA ILE A 201 6.13 -12.01 -19.45
C ILE A 201 5.51 -13.33 -19.88
N MET A 202 5.37 -13.57 -21.20
CA MET A 202 4.70 -14.77 -21.68
C MET A 202 5.13 -15.12 -23.11
N GLY A 203 5.35 -16.40 -23.37
CA GLY A 203 5.66 -16.92 -24.69
C GLY A 203 4.48 -16.85 -25.66
N GLY A 204 4.76 -16.85 -26.94
CA GLY A 204 3.79 -16.97 -28.02
C GLY A 204 3.42 -18.44 -28.30
N ARG A 205 2.18 -18.65 -28.70
CA ARG A 205 1.61 -19.98 -28.98
C ARG A 205 2.30 -20.67 -30.16
N ASP A 206 2.69 -19.91 -31.19
CA ASP A 206 3.21 -20.46 -32.44
C ASP A 206 4.53 -21.19 -32.26
N THR A 207 5.38 -20.77 -31.33
CA THR A 207 6.72 -21.33 -31.09
C THR A 207 6.79 -22.17 -29.82
N GLN A 208 5.64 -22.56 -29.24
CA GLN A 208 5.59 -23.40 -28.06
C GLN A 208 6.15 -24.80 -28.32
N ILE A 209 6.73 -25.39 -27.28
CA ILE A 209 7.16 -26.79 -27.27
C ILE A 209 5.93 -27.70 -27.33
N THR A 210 5.98 -28.66 -28.25
CA THR A 210 4.95 -29.69 -28.46
C THR A 210 5.58 -31.08 -28.42
N ALA A 211 4.79 -32.13 -28.39
CA ALA A 211 5.29 -33.51 -28.42
C ALA A 211 6.14 -33.82 -29.67
N GLY A 212 5.93 -33.06 -30.77
CA GLY A 212 6.71 -33.21 -32.01
C GLY A 212 8.02 -32.42 -32.07
N THR A 213 8.29 -31.56 -31.08
CA THR A 213 9.50 -30.73 -31.05
C THR A 213 10.76 -31.57 -30.90
N LYS A 214 11.73 -31.34 -31.76
CA LYS A 214 13.04 -32.03 -31.76
C LYS A 214 14.20 -31.10 -31.45
N ASN A 215 14.07 -29.83 -31.79
CA ASN A 215 15.12 -28.83 -31.60
C ASN A 215 14.63 -27.72 -30.66
N ILE A 216 15.33 -27.51 -29.57
CA ILE A 216 14.97 -26.57 -28.52
C ILE A 216 15.95 -25.40 -28.51
N LEU A 217 15.45 -24.17 -28.58
CA LEU A 217 16.23 -22.99 -28.24
C LEU A 217 15.84 -22.56 -26.83
N LEU A 218 16.75 -22.77 -25.86
CA LEU A 218 16.57 -22.33 -24.48
C LEU A 218 17.03 -20.89 -24.33
N GLU A 219 16.13 -20.02 -23.84
CA GLU A 219 16.37 -18.63 -23.47
C GLU A 219 16.72 -18.51 -22.01
N SER A 220 17.73 -17.68 -21.69
CA SER A 220 17.97 -17.12 -20.37
C SER A 220 18.41 -15.67 -20.54
N ALA A 221 17.71 -14.73 -19.91
CA ALA A 221 17.93 -13.31 -20.17
C ALA A 221 17.86 -12.44 -18.91
N HIS A 222 18.37 -11.22 -19.06
CA HIS A 222 18.21 -10.12 -18.09
C HIS A 222 17.61 -8.94 -18.81
N PHE A 223 16.33 -8.65 -18.48
CA PHE A 223 15.57 -7.50 -19.00
C PHE A 223 15.53 -6.37 -17.99
N GLU A 224 15.38 -5.14 -18.47
CA GLU A 224 15.21 -3.96 -17.61
C GLU A 224 13.85 -4.03 -16.91
N MET A 225 13.88 -3.93 -15.56
CA MET A 225 12.71 -4.17 -14.71
C MET A 225 11.54 -3.21 -14.97
N GLY A 226 11.83 -1.93 -15.23
CA GLY A 226 10.81 -0.91 -15.44
C GLY A 226 10.01 -1.13 -16.73
N ILE A 227 10.65 -1.70 -17.77
CA ILE A 227 9.99 -2.06 -19.04
C ILE A 227 8.99 -3.19 -18.81
N ILE A 228 9.45 -4.26 -18.16
CA ILE A 228 8.59 -5.41 -17.88
C ILE A 228 7.40 -4.99 -17.01
N ARG A 229 7.66 -4.19 -15.96
CA ARG A 229 6.60 -3.68 -15.08
C ARG A 229 5.56 -2.83 -15.82
N ARG A 230 6.00 -1.94 -16.73
CA ARG A 230 5.07 -1.13 -17.55
C ARG A 230 4.26 -1.99 -18.51
N ALA A 231 4.90 -2.96 -19.19
CA ALA A 231 4.23 -3.88 -20.09
C ALA A 231 3.19 -4.74 -19.36
N CYS A 232 3.52 -5.29 -18.17
CA CYS A 232 2.58 -6.05 -17.35
C CYS A 232 1.33 -5.22 -16.99
N ARG A 233 1.54 -3.95 -16.62
CA ARG A 233 0.43 -3.05 -16.27
C ARG A 233 -0.41 -2.69 -17.50
N SER A 234 0.21 -2.39 -18.64
CA SER A 234 -0.47 -2.03 -19.87
C SER A 234 -1.32 -3.18 -20.41
N LEU A 235 -0.78 -4.41 -20.37
CA LEU A 235 -1.46 -5.60 -20.88
C LEU A 235 -2.40 -6.28 -19.86
N GLY A 236 -2.38 -5.85 -18.58
CA GLY A 236 -3.10 -6.53 -17.50
C GLY A 236 -2.63 -7.98 -17.29
N LEU A 237 -1.37 -8.29 -17.61
CA LEU A 237 -0.83 -9.65 -17.65
C LEU A 237 0.31 -9.82 -16.64
N ARG A 238 0.22 -10.86 -15.82
CA ARG A 238 1.26 -11.24 -14.85
C ARG A 238 1.57 -12.73 -14.95
N SER A 239 2.81 -13.09 -14.73
CA SER A 239 3.30 -14.45 -14.66
C SER A 239 4.40 -14.57 -13.60
N ASP A 240 4.77 -15.80 -13.23
CA ASP A 240 5.91 -16.07 -12.35
C ASP A 240 7.22 -15.49 -12.86
N SER A 241 7.41 -15.49 -14.19
CA SER A 241 8.56 -14.87 -14.85
C SER A 241 8.52 -13.35 -14.70
N SER A 242 7.39 -12.72 -15.03
CA SER A 242 7.27 -11.26 -14.94
C SER A 242 7.39 -10.76 -13.51
N TYR A 243 6.86 -11.51 -12.54
CA TYR A 243 6.96 -11.19 -11.11
C TYR A 243 8.42 -11.08 -10.64
N ARG A 244 9.33 -11.89 -11.23
CA ARG A 244 10.76 -11.84 -10.94
C ARG A 244 11.46 -10.75 -11.75
N PHE A 245 11.18 -10.64 -13.05
CA PHE A 245 11.81 -9.61 -13.89
C PHE A 245 11.46 -8.19 -13.44
N GLU A 246 10.22 -7.92 -13.03
CA GLU A 246 9.81 -6.58 -12.55
C GLU A 246 10.46 -6.16 -11.22
N ARG A 247 11.14 -7.12 -10.54
CA ARG A 247 11.90 -6.90 -9.29
C ARG A 247 13.41 -6.98 -9.49
N ASN A 248 13.86 -7.10 -10.74
CA ASN A 248 15.25 -7.24 -11.15
C ASN A 248 15.85 -8.61 -10.83
N VAL A 249 16.09 -9.40 -11.87
CA VAL A 249 16.75 -10.70 -11.79
C VAL A 249 18.27 -10.51 -11.68
N ASN A 250 18.95 -11.41 -10.97
CA ASN A 250 20.41 -11.37 -10.86
C ASN A 250 21.09 -11.52 -12.23
N PHE A 251 21.88 -10.52 -12.63
CA PHE A 251 22.62 -10.51 -13.90
C PHE A 251 23.56 -11.73 -14.07
N GLU A 252 24.25 -12.13 -13.00
CA GLU A 252 25.12 -13.31 -13.01
C GLU A 252 24.33 -14.62 -12.99
N GLY A 253 23.10 -14.58 -12.45
CA GLY A 253 22.16 -15.71 -12.43
C GLY A 253 21.78 -16.22 -13.82
N VAL A 254 21.81 -15.35 -14.84
CA VAL A 254 21.48 -15.70 -16.24
C VAL A 254 22.31 -16.87 -16.74
N LEU A 255 23.62 -16.86 -16.51
CA LEU A 255 24.51 -17.96 -16.93
C LEU A 255 24.29 -19.20 -16.06
N THR A 256 24.12 -19.03 -14.77
CA THR A 256 23.88 -20.14 -13.83
C THR A 256 22.58 -20.89 -14.17
N GLY A 257 21.50 -20.16 -14.40
CA GLY A 257 20.20 -20.70 -14.81
C GLY A 257 20.27 -21.40 -16.16
N ALA A 258 20.93 -20.78 -17.17
CA ALA A 258 21.14 -21.38 -18.46
C ALA A 258 21.91 -22.73 -18.39
N ASN A 259 23.00 -22.77 -17.61
CA ASN A 259 23.78 -23.99 -17.41
C ASN A 259 22.97 -25.07 -16.70
N ARG A 260 22.27 -24.70 -15.62
CA ARG A 260 21.43 -25.65 -14.87
C ARG A 260 20.33 -26.27 -15.73
N ALA A 261 19.62 -25.47 -16.49
CA ALA A 261 18.56 -25.94 -17.38
C ALA A 261 19.14 -26.77 -18.53
N THR A 262 20.32 -26.41 -19.08
CA THR A 262 21.01 -27.18 -20.10
C THR A 262 21.36 -28.57 -19.59
N ASP A 263 21.95 -28.72 -18.39
CA ASP A 263 22.25 -30.02 -17.79
C ASP A 263 21.00 -30.89 -17.66
N LEU A 264 19.91 -30.34 -17.17
CA LEU A 264 18.64 -31.07 -17.00
C LEU A 264 18.00 -31.43 -18.33
N LEU A 265 18.02 -30.53 -19.32
CA LEU A 265 17.52 -30.84 -20.68
C LEU A 265 18.31 -31.96 -21.32
N LEU A 266 19.63 -31.92 -21.30
CA LEU A 266 20.47 -33.01 -21.84
C LEU A 266 20.19 -34.35 -21.15
N GLN A 267 20.02 -34.32 -19.82
CA GLN A 267 19.75 -35.52 -19.03
C GLN A 267 18.37 -36.14 -19.31
N PHE A 268 17.31 -35.28 -19.41
CA PHE A 268 15.94 -35.80 -19.44
C PHE A 268 15.25 -35.75 -20.80
N THR A 269 15.87 -35.10 -21.80
CA THR A 269 15.39 -35.18 -23.20
C THR A 269 16.24 -36.06 -24.07
N GLY A 270 17.46 -36.44 -23.64
CA GLY A 270 18.42 -37.18 -24.45
C GLY A 270 18.99 -36.37 -25.62
N GLY A 271 18.68 -35.08 -25.69
CA GLY A 271 19.18 -34.19 -26.74
C GLY A 271 20.67 -33.93 -26.65
N ARG A 272 21.26 -33.41 -27.74
CA ARG A 272 22.67 -33.02 -27.81
C ARG A 272 22.83 -31.51 -27.88
N LEU A 273 23.77 -30.98 -27.11
CA LEU A 273 24.12 -29.56 -27.13
C LEU A 273 24.88 -29.22 -28.41
N VAL A 274 24.36 -28.28 -29.19
CA VAL A 274 24.96 -27.80 -30.43
C VAL A 274 25.88 -26.63 -30.21
N GLY A 275 25.35 -25.60 -29.49
CA GLY A 275 26.12 -24.39 -29.27
C GLY A 275 25.30 -23.35 -28.51
N ARG A 276 25.93 -22.20 -28.28
CA ARG A 276 25.35 -21.10 -27.53
C ARG A 276 25.62 -19.79 -28.24
N GLY A 277 24.57 -18.96 -28.36
CA GLY A 277 24.69 -17.53 -28.62
C GLY A 277 24.64 -16.79 -27.30
N GLU A 278 25.54 -15.85 -27.08
CA GLU A 278 25.51 -15.00 -25.91
C GLU A 278 25.83 -13.55 -26.27
N ILE A 279 25.03 -12.63 -25.77
CA ILE A 279 25.32 -11.19 -25.80
C ILE A 279 25.36 -10.71 -24.36
N VAL A 280 26.48 -10.14 -23.98
CA VAL A 280 26.72 -9.52 -22.67
C VAL A 280 27.02 -8.05 -22.89
N ILE A 281 26.16 -7.19 -22.36
CA ILE A 281 26.40 -5.76 -22.32
C ILE A 281 27.00 -5.45 -20.96
N LYS A 282 28.16 -4.82 -20.94
CA LYS A 282 28.91 -4.57 -19.70
C LYS A 282 27.99 -3.91 -18.66
N ASN A 283 27.68 -4.66 -17.61
CA ASN A 283 26.96 -4.13 -16.47
C ASN A 283 27.87 -3.14 -15.74
N LYS A 284 27.44 -1.87 -15.64
CA LYS A 284 28.16 -0.85 -14.88
C LYS A 284 27.90 -0.96 -13.37
N ASN A 285 26.92 -1.78 -12.97
CA ASN A 285 26.57 -1.98 -11.57
C ASN A 285 27.49 -3.07 -10.96
N THR A 286 28.73 -2.68 -10.68
CA THR A 286 29.54 -3.44 -9.72
C THR A 286 28.96 -3.18 -8.34
N ALA A 287 28.83 -4.24 -7.53
CA ALA A 287 28.35 -4.10 -6.15
C ALA A 287 29.15 -3.01 -5.42
N PRO A 288 28.49 -2.02 -4.80
CA PRO A 288 29.18 -0.93 -4.13
C PRO A 288 30.00 -1.47 -2.93
N LYS A 289 31.14 -0.83 -2.67
CA LYS A 289 31.88 -1.04 -1.44
C LYS A 289 31.37 -0.08 -0.38
N ILE A 290 30.57 -0.59 0.53
CA ILE A 290 29.87 0.19 1.55
C ILE A 290 30.72 0.22 2.83
N LYS A 291 30.91 1.40 3.39
CA LYS A 291 31.61 1.59 4.67
C LYS A 291 30.58 1.77 5.78
N VAL A 292 30.65 0.94 6.81
CA VAL A 292 29.77 0.99 7.98
C VAL A 292 30.61 1.08 9.24
N LYS A 293 30.33 1.99 10.16
CA LYS A 293 30.97 2.08 11.45
C LYS A 293 30.20 1.24 12.48
N ILE A 294 30.93 0.61 13.39
CA ILE A 294 30.32 -0.13 14.50
C ILE A 294 29.50 0.80 15.39
N SER A 295 30.00 2.00 15.64
CA SER A 295 29.27 3.04 16.40
C SER A 295 27.91 3.41 15.79
N ASP A 296 27.80 3.43 14.45
CA ASP A 296 26.56 3.77 13.76
C ASP A 296 25.54 2.61 13.90
N ILE A 297 26.03 1.35 13.87
CA ILE A 297 25.20 0.17 14.13
C ILE A 297 24.64 0.22 15.55
N GLU A 298 25.49 0.46 16.55
CA GLU A 298 25.11 0.54 17.95
C GLU A 298 24.13 1.69 18.23
N SER A 299 24.36 2.84 17.59
CA SER A 299 23.49 4.01 17.72
C SER A 299 22.09 3.75 17.15
N LEU A 300 22.00 3.08 15.98
CA LEU A 300 20.74 2.83 15.31
C LEU A 300 19.94 1.68 15.97
N LEU A 301 20.62 0.57 16.30
CA LEU A 301 19.96 -0.62 16.85
C LEU A 301 19.79 -0.57 18.37
N GLY A 302 20.49 0.33 19.07
CA GLY A 302 20.43 0.49 20.52
C GLY A 302 21.08 -0.63 21.33
N ILE A 303 21.91 -1.46 20.69
CA ILE A 303 22.65 -2.58 21.30
C ILE A 303 24.13 -2.55 20.91
N ALA A 304 25.00 -3.00 21.80
CA ALA A 304 26.41 -3.16 21.51
C ALA A 304 26.68 -4.41 20.67
N VAL A 305 27.52 -4.27 19.64
CA VAL A 305 27.89 -5.37 18.74
C VAL A 305 29.42 -5.44 18.58
N LYS A 306 29.96 -6.66 18.47
CA LYS A 306 31.38 -6.85 18.21
C LYS A 306 31.66 -6.98 16.72
N SER A 307 32.66 -6.32 16.19
CA SER A 307 33.09 -6.36 14.79
C SER A 307 33.21 -7.80 14.24
N LEU A 308 33.73 -8.73 15.02
CA LEU A 308 33.84 -10.15 14.65
C LEU A 308 32.50 -10.83 14.48
N GLN A 309 31.49 -10.51 15.31
CA GLN A 309 30.13 -11.04 15.21
C GLN A 309 29.46 -10.52 13.95
N VAL A 310 29.53 -9.20 13.73
CA VAL A 310 28.98 -8.56 12.52
C VAL A 310 29.60 -9.17 11.26
N LYS A 311 30.92 -9.34 11.22
CA LYS A 311 31.60 -10.01 10.11
C LYS A 311 31.10 -11.44 9.91
N ALA A 312 30.89 -12.20 10.97
CA ALA A 312 30.40 -13.58 10.89
C ALA A 312 28.97 -13.64 10.33
N TRP A 313 28.07 -12.78 10.79
CA TRP A 313 26.70 -12.70 10.29
C TRP A 313 26.64 -12.35 8.80
N LEU A 314 27.30 -11.27 8.40
CA LEU A 314 27.34 -10.84 7.00
C LEU A 314 28.00 -11.89 6.10
N SER A 315 29.06 -12.56 6.56
CA SER A 315 29.70 -13.62 5.80
C SER A 315 28.79 -14.84 5.57
N ARG A 316 27.90 -15.18 6.52
CA ARG A 316 26.91 -16.23 6.34
C ARG A 316 25.88 -15.90 5.24
N LEU A 317 25.57 -14.61 5.09
CA LEU A 317 24.71 -14.09 4.01
C LEU A 317 25.46 -13.93 2.66
N GLY A 318 26.76 -14.29 2.61
CA GLY A 318 27.57 -14.24 1.40
C GLY A 318 28.27 -12.90 1.13
N PHE A 319 28.22 -11.95 2.08
CA PHE A 319 28.93 -10.69 1.95
C PHE A 319 30.44 -10.85 2.14
N GLN A 320 31.21 -10.09 1.38
CA GLN A 320 32.64 -9.93 1.62
C GLN A 320 32.87 -8.78 2.59
N VAL A 321 33.54 -9.04 3.72
CA VAL A 321 33.73 -8.06 4.78
C VAL A 321 35.21 -7.92 5.14
N ALA A 322 35.75 -6.73 4.97
CA ALA A 322 37.07 -6.32 5.48
C ALA A 322 36.88 -5.37 6.66
N ALA A 323 37.52 -5.66 7.80
CA ALA A 323 37.47 -4.85 9.01
C ALA A 323 38.80 -4.10 9.23
N LYS A 324 38.72 -2.80 9.49
CA LYS A 324 39.87 -1.98 9.91
C LYS A 324 39.43 -1.03 11.04
N ALA A 325 39.89 -1.31 12.24
CA ALA A 325 39.46 -0.63 13.46
C ALA A 325 37.89 -0.67 13.59
N ASP A 326 37.24 0.45 13.75
CA ASP A 326 35.80 0.61 13.91
C ASP A 326 35.02 0.63 12.57
N ILE A 327 35.71 0.50 11.43
CA ILE A 327 35.09 0.60 10.09
C ILE A 327 35.11 -0.77 9.42
N LEU A 328 33.92 -1.20 9.00
CA LEU A 328 33.71 -2.35 8.13
C LEU A 328 33.57 -1.86 6.68
N THR A 329 34.29 -2.50 5.76
CA THR A 329 34.05 -2.34 4.31
C THR A 329 33.38 -3.58 3.81
N VAL A 330 32.14 -3.42 3.37
CA VAL A 330 31.22 -4.52 3.00
C VAL A 330 30.95 -4.47 1.52
N THR A 331 30.99 -5.63 0.85
CA THR A 331 30.59 -5.80 -0.54
C THR A 331 29.52 -6.90 -0.60
N ALA A 332 28.34 -6.56 -1.10
CA ALA A 332 27.22 -7.49 -1.22
C ALA A 332 27.44 -8.50 -2.34
N PRO A 333 26.89 -9.73 -2.26
CA PRO A 333 26.87 -10.66 -3.39
C PRO A 333 25.95 -10.15 -4.50
N SER A 334 26.17 -10.60 -5.73
CA SER A 334 25.48 -10.08 -6.93
C SER A 334 23.94 -10.24 -6.94
N ASN A 335 23.41 -11.14 -6.15
CA ASN A 335 21.97 -11.34 -5.99
C ASN A 335 21.30 -10.37 -5.01
N ARG A 336 22.08 -9.64 -4.19
CA ARG A 336 21.60 -8.63 -3.24
C ARG A 336 21.71 -7.25 -3.86
N ILE A 337 20.74 -6.94 -4.72
CA ILE A 337 20.66 -5.67 -5.44
C ILE A 337 20.11 -4.52 -4.58
N ASP A 338 19.46 -4.86 -3.47
CA ASP A 338 18.87 -3.98 -2.48
C ASP A 338 19.93 -3.25 -1.63
N ILE A 339 21.13 -3.81 -1.51
CA ILE A 339 22.18 -3.29 -0.64
C ILE A 339 22.97 -2.18 -1.36
N GLN A 340 22.65 -0.93 -1.06
CA GLN A 340 23.22 0.26 -1.70
C GLN A 340 23.86 1.25 -0.72
N ALA A 341 23.39 1.26 0.54
CA ALA A 341 23.82 2.17 1.58
C ALA A 341 24.21 1.43 2.87
N ASP A 342 24.78 2.16 3.81
CA ASP A 342 25.17 1.65 5.13
C ASP A 342 23.97 1.17 5.95
N VAL A 343 22.83 1.87 5.86
CA VAL A 343 21.58 1.48 6.53
C VAL A 343 21.07 0.12 6.06
N ASP A 344 21.26 -0.24 4.77
CA ASP A 344 20.87 -1.54 4.24
C ASP A 344 21.72 -2.67 4.87
N VAL A 345 23.01 -2.39 5.11
CA VAL A 345 23.90 -3.33 5.81
C VAL A 345 23.50 -3.45 7.29
N ILE A 346 23.10 -2.34 7.92
CA ILE A 346 22.64 -2.35 9.33
C ILE A 346 21.34 -3.14 9.45
N GLU A 347 20.43 -3.05 8.48
CA GLU A 347 19.23 -3.88 8.43
C GLU A 347 19.58 -5.37 8.41
N GLU A 348 20.53 -5.79 7.58
CA GLU A 348 20.98 -7.19 7.55
C GLU A 348 21.52 -7.66 8.91
N ILE A 349 22.22 -6.81 9.61
CA ILE A 349 22.72 -7.10 10.96
C ILE A 349 21.54 -7.23 11.94
N ALA A 350 20.57 -6.33 11.88
CA ALA A 350 19.37 -6.38 12.72
C ALA A 350 18.59 -7.68 12.51
N ARG A 351 18.38 -8.09 11.25
CA ARG A 351 17.72 -9.35 10.89
C ARG A 351 18.45 -10.58 11.44
N MET A 352 19.78 -10.57 11.38
CA MET A 352 20.60 -11.68 11.88
C MET A 352 20.64 -11.75 13.41
N ILE A 353 20.43 -10.64 14.10
CA ILE A 353 20.25 -10.58 15.56
C ILE A 353 18.87 -11.15 15.93
N GLY A 354 17.85 -10.85 15.14
CA GLY A 354 16.44 -11.07 15.37
C GLY A 354 15.75 -9.82 15.93
N PHE A 355 14.64 -9.41 15.31
CA PHE A 355 13.93 -8.20 15.71
C PHE A 355 13.36 -8.25 17.14
N ASP A 356 13.05 -9.45 17.62
CA ASP A 356 12.62 -9.73 19.00
C ASP A 356 13.66 -9.35 20.07
N ARG A 357 14.95 -9.28 19.68
CA ARG A 357 16.08 -8.96 20.57
C ARG A 357 16.46 -7.48 20.57
N LEU A 358 15.86 -6.69 19.70
CA LEU A 358 16.12 -5.25 19.66
C LEU A 358 15.36 -4.57 20.81
N PRO A 359 16.02 -3.68 21.59
CA PRO A 359 15.38 -3.05 22.74
C PRO A 359 14.36 -2.01 22.31
N SER A 360 13.15 -2.09 22.83
CA SER A 360 12.18 -1.03 22.73
C SER A 360 12.49 0.06 23.75
N LYS A 361 12.92 1.25 23.29
CA LYS A 361 13.22 2.40 24.14
C LYS A 361 12.41 3.61 23.71
N MET A 362 11.92 4.37 24.68
CA MET A 362 11.34 5.67 24.39
C MET A 362 12.41 6.61 23.79
N PRO A 363 12.13 7.27 22.66
CA PRO A 363 13.07 8.20 22.07
C PRO A 363 13.31 9.39 23.01
N THR A 364 14.58 9.76 23.21
CA THR A 364 14.93 10.99 23.91
C THR A 364 14.72 12.16 22.97
N ILE A 365 13.63 12.87 23.17
CA ILE A 365 13.32 14.06 22.38
C ILE A 365 14.06 15.23 23.01
N LYS A 366 15.02 15.81 22.31
CA LYS A 366 15.53 17.14 22.64
C LYS A 366 14.39 18.13 22.39
N ALA A 367 14.02 18.90 23.42
CA ALA A 367 13.03 19.95 23.26
C ALA A 367 13.54 20.95 22.21
N ILE A 368 13.03 20.80 20.98
CA ILE A 368 13.29 21.77 19.93
C ILE A 368 12.16 22.80 20.07
N ASN A 369 12.51 24.06 20.36
CA ASN A 369 11.57 25.17 20.31
C ASN A 369 11.16 25.42 18.85
N ILE A 370 10.32 24.55 18.31
CA ILE A 370 9.64 24.82 17.05
C ILE A 370 8.47 25.72 17.42
N SER A 371 8.51 26.95 16.92
CA SER A 371 7.37 27.89 16.95
C SER A 371 6.26 27.36 16.03
N VAL A 372 5.59 26.29 16.45
CA VAL A 372 4.37 25.83 15.79
C VAL A 372 3.21 26.61 16.40
N ASP A 373 2.37 27.18 15.55
CA ASP A 373 1.11 27.76 16.04
C ASP A 373 0.27 26.67 16.72
N LYS A 374 0.23 26.72 18.04
CA LYS A 374 -0.49 25.74 18.88
C LYS A 374 -1.99 25.99 18.91
N ARG A 375 -2.42 27.16 18.51
CA ARG A 375 -3.78 27.63 18.66
C ARG A 375 -4.85 26.74 18.00
N PRO A 376 -4.70 26.29 16.74
CA PRO A 376 -5.68 25.40 16.16
C PRO A 376 -5.89 24.12 16.97
N ARG A 377 -4.81 23.57 17.53
CA ARG A 377 -4.87 22.39 18.40
C ARG A 377 -5.57 22.69 19.72
N GLU A 378 -5.22 23.78 20.37
CA GLU A 378 -5.78 24.18 21.66
C GLU A 378 -7.29 24.44 21.55
N ILE A 379 -7.73 25.14 20.49
CA ILE A 379 -9.15 25.36 20.20
C ILE A 379 -9.90 24.05 19.98
N LYS A 380 -9.35 23.15 19.16
CA LYS A 380 -9.97 21.84 18.92
C LYS A 380 -10.09 21.02 20.20
N GLU A 381 -9.05 20.99 21.03
CA GLU A 381 -9.09 20.28 22.31
C GLU A 381 -10.10 20.93 23.31
N GLN A 382 -10.21 22.25 23.32
CA GLN A 382 -11.19 22.94 24.12
C GLN A 382 -12.62 22.62 23.67
N ILE A 383 -12.90 22.63 22.37
CA ILE A 383 -14.19 22.23 21.80
C ILE A 383 -14.53 20.78 22.20
N ARG A 384 -13.58 19.84 22.05
CA ARG A 384 -13.79 18.45 22.45
C ARG A 384 -14.19 18.32 23.92
N ARG A 385 -13.45 18.99 24.80
CA ARG A 385 -13.74 18.96 26.25
C ARG A 385 -15.14 19.50 26.55
N ILE A 386 -15.55 20.60 25.91
CA ILE A 386 -16.87 21.19 26.10
C ILE A 386 -17.97 20.23 25.67
N LEU A 387 -17.82 19.62 24.46
CA LEU A 387 -18.83 18.76 23.88
C LEU A 387 -18.94 17.43 24.64
N THR A 388 -17.80 16.78 24.92
CA THR A 388 -17.81 15.52 25.68
C THR A 388 -18.31 15.69 27.11
N ALA A 389 -17.95 16.79 27.79
CA ALA A 389 -18.49 17.11 29.08
C ALA A 389 -20.00 17.40 29.02
N GLY A 390 -20.52 17.88 27.89
CA GLY A 390 -21.95 18.06 27.61
C GLY A 390 -22.68 16.76 27.23
N GLY A 391 -22.01 15.61 27.22
CA GLY A 391 -22.60 14.32 26.88
C GLY A 391 -22.84 14.16 25.37
N ILE A 392 -22.00 14.77 24.54
CA ILE A 392 -22.01 14.62 23.07
C ILE A 392 -20.81 13.78 22.66
N ASP A 393 -21.04 12.68 21.97
CA ASP A 393 -20.04 11.69 21.60
C ASP A 393 -19.27 12.14 20.34
N GLU A 394 -17.94 12.05 20.36
CA GLU A 394 -17.12 12.31 19.16
C GLU A 394 -17.19 11.10 18.22
N ILE A 395 -17.37 11.37 16.93
CA ILE A 395 -17.30 10.37 15.87
C ILE A 395 -16.22 10.74 14.87
N ILE A 396 -15.71 9.74 14.18
CA ILE A 396 -14.79 9.90 13.04
C ILE A 396 -15.37 9.12 11.87
N THR A 397 -15.64 9.81 10.78
CA THR A 397 -16.21 9.22 9.58
C THR A 397 -15.23 9.24 8.42
N HIS A 398 -15.49 8.41 7.40
CA HIS A 398 -14.65 8.38 6.20
C HIS A 398 -14.65 9.72 5.46
N THR A 399 -13.49 10.11 4.97
CA THR A 399 -13.31 11.35 4.17
C THR A 399 -13.86 11.23 2.75
N MET A 400 -14.13 10.01 2.32
CA MET A 400 -14.66 9.69 1.00
C MET A 400 -16.15 9.32 1.10
N ILE A 401 -16.94 9.78 0.14
CA ILE A 401 -18.38 9.55 0.05
C ILE A 401 -18.79 9.26 -1.40
N ASN A 402 -20.04 8.88 -1.61
CA ASN A 402 -20.60 8.72 -2.95
C ASN A 402 -21.48 9.93 -3.34
N SER A 403 -21.73 10.07 -4.63
CA SER A 403 -22.59 11.13 -5.19
C SER A 403 -24.04 11.04 -4.70
N LYS A 404 -24.53 9.82 -4.41
CA LYS A 404 -25.90 9.62 -3.89
C LYS A 404 -26.08 10.23 -2.50
N ALA A 405 -25.06 10.17 -1.64
CA ALA A 405 -25.12 10.76 -0.30
C ALA A 405 -25.22 12.29 -0.37
N LEU A 406 -24.51 12.93 -1.31
CA LEU A 406 -24.65 14.37 -1.57
C LEU A 406 -26.04 14.74 -2.08
N ALA A 407 -26.55 13.98 -3.04
CA ALA A 407 -27.89 14.20 -3.59
C ALA A 407 -28.97 14.09 -2.50
N LYS A 408 -28.86 13.10 -1.60
CA LYS A 408 -29.78 12.97 -0.44
C LYS A 408 -29.79 14.19 0.47
N CYS A 409 -28.69 14.95 0.52
CA CYS A 409 -28.56 16.18 1.31
C CYS A 409 -28.89 17.46 0.51
N ASN A 410 -29.43 17.39 -0.70
CA ASN A 410 -29.63 18.52 -1.62
C ASN A 410 -28.29 19.26 -1.94
N MET A 411 -27.19 18.53 -2.00
CA MET A 411 -25.83 19.05 -2.23
C MET A 411 -25.22 18.57 -3.54
N ALA A 412 -26.02 18.07 -4.47
CA ALA A 412 -25.54 17.48 -5.73
C ALA A 412 -24.78 18.48 -6.65
N GLU A 413 -25.10 19.78 -6.53
CA GLU A 413 -24.52 20.84 -7.37
C GLU A 413 -23.18 21.37 -6.84
N LEU A 414 -22.72 20.93 -5.68
CA LEU A 414 -21.46 21.35 -5.13
C LEU A 414 -20.29 20.88 -6.02
N LYS A 415 -19.30 21.77 -6.23
CA LYS A 415 -18.05 21.39 -6.88
C LYS A 415 -17.27 20.42 -5.97
N VAL A 416 -17.09 19.20 -6.44
CA VAL A 416 -16.47 18.11 -5.67
C VAL A 416 -15.19 17.64 -6.31
N LEU A 417 -14.24 17.17 -5.50
CA LEU A 417 -13.04 16.50 -5.94
C LEU A 417 -13.34 15.00 -6.14
N ARG A 418 -13.19 14.52 -7.38
CA ARG A 418 -13.37 13.09 -7.71
C ARG A 418 -12.06 12.33 -7.58
N ILE A 419 -12.14 11.11 -7.06
CA ILE A 419 -11.01 10.17 -6.99
C ILE A 419 -10.89 9.49 -8.35
N PHE A 420 -9.68 9.50 -8.93
CA PHE A 420 -9.44 8.97 -10.28
C PHE A 420 -9.69 7.46 -10.37
N ASN A 421 -9.29 6.70 -9.34
CA ASN A 421 -9.41 5.24 -9.29
C ASN A 421 -9.93 4.79 -7.90
N PRO A 422 -11.22 5.05 -7.59
CA PRO A 422 -11.78 4.70 -6.29
C PRO A 422 -11.82 3.17 -6.10
N LEU A 423 -11.61 2.72 -4.86
CA LEU A 423 -11.70 1.30 -4.52
C LEU A 423 -13.12 0.76 -4.67
N THR A 424 -14.12 1.58 -4.34
CA THR A 424 -15.54 1.27 -4.48
C THR A 424 -16.31 2.51 -4.96
N GLN A 425 -17.50 2.31 -5.50
CA GLN A 425 -18.41 3.42 -5.88
C GLN A 425 -18.84 4.25 -4.67
N ASP A 426 -18.84 3.67 -3.47
CA ASP A 426 -19.19 4.37 -2.24
C ASP A 426 -18.11 5.36 -1.78
N GLN A 427 -16.94 5.34 -2.39
CA GLN A 427 -15.78 6.15 -2.04
C GLN A 427 -15.23 6.94 -3.25
N GLU A 428 -16.11 7.41 -4.13
CA GLU A 428 -15.72 8.07 -5.39
C GLU A 428 -15.39 9.55 -5.26
N LEU A 429 -15.84 10.22 -4.17
CA LEU A 429 -15.71 11.67 -3.98
C LEU A 429 -15.06 11.99 -2.63
N MET A 430 -14.25 13.04 -2.60
CA MET A 430 -13.84 13.67 -1.33
C MET A 430 -15.02 14.48 -0.79
N ARG A 431 -15.33 14.33 0.51
CA ARG A 431 -16.50 14.99 1.14
C ARG A 431 -16.37 16.52 1.18
N PRO A 432 -17.30 17.28 0.58
CA PRO A 432 -17.35 18.74 0.71
C PRO A 432 -18.01 19.20 2.01
N SER A 433 -18.69 18.30 2.72
CA SER A 433 -19.38 18.50 3.99
C SER A 433 -19.34 17.22 4.81
N LEU A 434 -19.36 17.33 6.14
CA LEU A 434 -19.44 16.19 7.06
C LEU A 434 -20.89 15.69 7.22
N LEU A 435 -21.88 16.49 6.91
CA LEU A 435 -23.30 16.17 7.13
C LEU A 435 -23.74 14.83 6.50
N PRO A 436 -23.42 14.51 5.22
CA PRO A 436 -23.81 13.23 4.64
C PRO A 436 -23.28 12.02 5.41
N SER A 437 -22.03 12.08 5.85
CA SER A 437 -21.40 11.01 6.65
C SER A 437 -22.03 10.88 8.04
N MET A 438 -22.35 12.01 8.69
CA MET A 438 -23.02 12.01 9.99
C MET A 438 -24.45 11.46 9.90
N LEU A 439 -25.19 11.78 8.83
CA LEU A 439 -26.52 11.21 8.60
C LEU A 439 -26.46 9.69 8.35
N GLN A 440 -25.44 9.20 7.65
CA GLN A 440 -25.21 7.78 7.50
C GLN A 440 -24.99 7.09 8.86
N VAL A 441 -24.21 7.70 9.75
CA VAL A 441 -24.02 7.20 11.13
C VAL A 441 -25.35 7.23 11.89
N ALA A 442 -26.13 8.30 11.77
CA ALA A 442 -27.42 8.42 12.42
C ALA A 442 -28.39 7.31 11.96
N VAL A 443 -28.56 7.10 10.66
CA VAL A 443 -29.39 6.03 10.10
C VAL A 443 -28.94 4.65 10.60
N THR A 444 -27.64 4.38 10.61
CA THR A 444 -27.09 3.11 11.09
C THR A 444 -27.45 2.84 12.54
N ASN A 445 -27.35 3.86 13.40
CA ASN A 445 -27.69 3.75 14.81
C ASN A 445 -29.21 3.63 15.04
N ILE A 446 -30.01 4.44 14.34
CA ILE A 446 -31.48 4.38 14.43
C ILE A 446 -31.99 2.98 14.02
N ASN A 447 -31.46 2.40 12.95
CA ASN A 447 -31.81 1.04 12.49
C ASN A 447 -31.39 -0.04 13.48
N ARG A 448 -30.40 0.24 14.34
CA ARG A 448 -29.99 -0.64 15.47
C ARG A 448 -30.72 -0.35 16.78
N GLY A 449 -31.76 0.47 16.73
CA GLY A 449 -32.60 0.79 17.89
C GLY A 449 -32.12 1.97 18.75
N GLN A 450 -30.98 2.60 18.43
CA GLN A 450 -30.48 3.78 19.12
C GLN A 450 -31.12 5.05 18.50
N LYS A 451 -32.18 5.54 19.12
CA LYS A 451 -32.97 6.67 18.62
C LYS A 451 -32.55 8.03 19.22
N ASP A 452 -31.83 8.03 20.31
CA ASP A 452 -31.37 9.22 21.03
C ASP A 452 -29.87 9.39 20.75
N LEU A 453 -29.50 10.29 19.83
CA LEU A 453 -28.13 10.50 19.39
C LEU A 453 -27.68 11.94 19.65
N ARG A 454 -26.50 12.07 20.19
CA ARG A 454 -25.77 13.33 20.34
C ARG A 454 -24.36 13.09 19.90
N ILE A 455 -24.03 13.55 18.71
CA ILE A 455 -22.74 13.26 18.09
C ILE A 455 -22.13 14.53 17.53
N PHE A 456 -20.80 14.58 17.53
CA PHE A 456 -20.07 15.63 16.83
C PHE A 456 -18.85 15.05 16.11
N GLU A 457 -18.38 15.77 15.09
CA GLU A 457 -17.13 15.47 14.40
C GLU A 457 -16.38 16.76 14.14
N ILE A 458 -15.08 16.79 14.50
CA ILE A 458 -14.13 17.77 14.04
C ILE A 458 -13.34 17.12 12.92
N GLY A 459 -13.53 17.58 11.68
CA GLY A 459 -12.94 16.96 10.52
C GLY A 459 -12.71 17.92 9.36
N LYS A 460 -12.04 17.42 8.34
CA LYS A 460 -11.78 18.17 7.12
C LYS A 460 -12.90 17.98 6.10
N ARG A 461 -13.22 19.05 5.39
CA ARG A 461 -13.98 19.07 4.15
C ARG A 461 -13.03 19.45 3.01
N TYR A 462 -13.31 18.93 1.83
CA TYR A 462 -12.43 19.05 0.68
C TYR A 462 -13.14 19.82 -0.42
N LEU A 463 -12.62 21.00 -0.72
CA LEU A 463 -13.19 21.95 -1.66
C LEU A 463 -12.19 22.19 -2.80
N ALA A 464 -12.62 22.83 -3.89
CA ALA A 464 -11.76 23.16 -5.01
C ALA A 464 -10.58 24.08 -4.60
N GLU A 465 -10.81 24.95 -3.61
CA GLU A 465 -9.82 25.87 -3.06
C GLU A 465 -8.91 25.24 -1.97
N GLY A 466 -9.12 23.97 -1.64
CA GLY A 466 -8.29 23.23 -0.68
C GLY A 466 -9.05 22.63 0.50
N GLU A 467 -8.31 22.13 1.46
CA GLU A 467 -8.84 21.52 2.68
C GLU A 467 -9.26 22.59 3.69
N LYS A 468 -10.40 22.37 4.34
CA LYS A 468 -10.92 23.26 5.40
C LYS A 468 -11.37 22.47 6.61
N GLU A 469 -11.00 22.93 7.80
CA GLU A 469 -11.44 22.30 9.03
C GLU A 469 -12.84 22.76 9.44
N THR A 470 -13.67 21.85 9.93
CA THR A 470 -15.04 22.14 10.35
C THR A 470 -15.43 21.30 11.56
N LEU A 471 -16.23 21.91 12.45
CA LEU A 471 -16.97 21.21 13.48
C LEU A 471 -18.39 20.98 12.98
N ASN A 472 -18.90 19.77 13.13
CA ASN A 472 -20.32 19.48 12.92
C ASN A 472 -20.89 18.80 14.16
N ILE A 473 -22.12 19.19 14.54
CA ILE A 473 -22.85 18.65 15.69
C ILE A 473 -24.21 18.20 15.21
N LEU A 474 -24.69 17.05 15.68
CA LEU A 474 -26.00 16.51 15.34
C LEU A 474 -26.68 15.97 16.58
N LEU A 475 -27.92 16.42 16.81
CA LEU A 475 -28.75 16.05 17.94
C LEU A 475 -30.07 15.44 17.45
N ILE A 476 -30.43 14.27 18.00
CA ILE A 476 -31.68 13.54 17.67
C ILE A 476 -32.27 12.94 18.94
N GLY A 477 -33.59 12.92 19.06
CA GLY A 477 -34.32 12.16 20.06
C GLY A 477 -34.54 12.89 21.36
N ARG A 478 -34.45 12.20 22.50
CA ARG A 478 -34.83 12.74 23.81
C ARG A 478 -33.70 13.53 24.44
N ARG A 479 -34.04 14.54 25.23
CA ARG A 479 -33.14 15.39 26.01
C ARG A 479 -32.38 14.60 27.08
N ALA A 480 -33.05 13.66 27.73
CA ALA A 480 -32.48 12.79 28.76
C ALA A 480 -32.78 11.31 28.46
N LYS A 481 -31.77 10.45 28.63
CA LYS A 481 -31.93 8.99 28.50
C LYS A 481 -32.43 8.34 29.79
N ASP A 482 -32.42 9.07 30.92
CA ASP A 482 -32.70 8.52 32.24
C ASP A 482 -34.22 8.41 32.48
N TRP A 483 -34.68 7.23 32.90
CA TRP A 483 -36.07 6.94 33.24
C TRP A 483 -36.62 7.80 34.42
N ARG A 484 -35.75 8.33 35.24
CA ARG A 484 -36.10 9.22 36.37
C ARG A 484 -36.62 10.59 35.91
N TYR A 485 -36.31 11.00 34.68
CA TYR A 485 -36.85 12.20 34.09
C TYR A 485 -38.15 11.88 33.38
N LEU A 486 -39.29 12.04 34.07
CA LEU A 486 -40.62 11.66 33.60
C LEU A 486 -41.13 12.44 32.38
N LYS A 487 -40.53 13.60 32.07
CA LYS A 487 -40.88 14.37 30.88
C LYS A 487 -40.16 13.76 29.66
N LYS A 488 -40.96 13.38 28.68
CA LYS A 488 -40.46 12.91 27.36
C LYS A 488 -40.03 14.11 26.48
N ASP A 489 -39.22 15.02 27.05
CA ASP A 489 -38.78 16.19 26.30
C ASP A 489 -37.78 15.76 25.21
N THR A 490 -38.11 16.09 23.96
CA THR A 490 -37.23 15.93 22.82
C THR A 490 -36.24 17.09 22.74
N VAL A 491 -35.11 16.86 22.08
CA VAL A 491 -34.16 17.91 21.74
C VAL A 491 -34.81 18.94 20.82
N GLU A 492 -34.44 20.21 21.00
CA GLU A 492 -34.92 21.35 20.24
C GLU A 492 -33.75 22.18 19.72
N ILE A 493 -34.07 23.16 18.86
CA ILE A 493 -33.07 24.10 18.33
C ILE A 493 -32.29 24.83 19.43
N PHE A 494 -32.94 25.10 20.55
CA PHE A 494 -32.33 25.81 21.68
C PHE A 494 -31.29 24.97 22.43
N ASP A 495 -31.41 23.61 22.39
CA ASP A 495 -30.37 22.72 22.92
C ASP A 495 -29.09 22.83 22.09
N LEU A 496 -29.22 22.79 20.76
CA LEU A 496 -28.11 22.96 19.85
C LEU A 496 -27.48 24.36 19.93
N LYS A 497 -28.32 25.40 20.01
CA LYS A 497 -27.89 26.78 20.16
C LYS A 497 -27.11 26.98 21.44
N GLY A 498 -27.61 26.47 22.58
CA GLY A 498 -26.91 26.55 23.86
C GLY A 498 -25.53 25.87 23.87
N VAL A 499 -25.41 24.74 23.17
CA VAL A 499 -24.10 24.06 22.97
C VAL A 499 -23.13 24.97 22.19
N LEU A 500 -23.59 25.59 21.10
CA LEU A 500 -22.77 26.52 20.32
C LEU A 500 -22.40 27.79 21.09
N GLU A 501 -23.35 28.39 21.82
CA GLU A 501 -23.10 29.56 22.65
C GLU A 501 -22.02 29.28 23.70
N ARG A 502 -22.05 28.12 24.34
CA ARG A 502 -21.02 27.68 25.27
C ARG A 502 -19.63 27.54 24.62
N ILE A 503 -19.56 27.00 23.39
CA ILE A 503 -18.30 26.92 22.64
C ILE A 503 -17.78 28.33 22.34
N VAL A 504 -18.63 29.19 21.80
CA VAL A 504 -18.32 30.57 21.41
C VAL A 504 -17.82 31.40 22.61
N GLU A 505 -18.52 31.29 23.75
CA GLU A 505 -18.16 31.96 25.00
C GLU A 505 -16.80 31.50 25.52
N GLN A 506 -16.55 30.19 25.56
CA GLN A 506 -15.30 29.63 26.07
C GLN A 506 -14.09 29.93 25.17
N ILE A 507 -14.31 30.05 23.87
CA ILE A 507 -13.27 30.47 22.92
C ILE A 507 -13.05 31.99 22.97
N GLY A 508 -13.99 32.75 23.56
CA GLY A 508 -13.92 34.21 23.71
C GLY A 508 -14.23 34.98 22.42
N ILE A 509 -15.11 34.44 21.55
CA ILE A 509 -15.58 35.11 20.34
C ILE A 509 -17.04 35.54 20.47
N SER A 510 -17.46 36.49 19.63
CA SER A 510 -18.86 36.95 19.57
C SER A 510 -19.40 36.66 18.16
N VAL A 511 -20.54 36.00 18.09
CA VAL A 511 -21.20 35.68 16.81
C VAL A 511 -22.57 36.37 16.74
N THR A 512 -23.00 36.59 15.50
CA THR A 512 -24.36 37.05 15.21
C THR A 512 -25.06 36.04 14.32
N HIS A 513 -26.38 36.05 14.34
CA HIS A 513 -27.21 35.14 13.56
C HIS A 513 -27.97 35.89 12.48
N GLY A 514 -28.13 35.25 11.31
CA GLY A 514 -28.92 35.75 10.20
C GLY A 514 -29.71 34.60 9.56
N THR A 515 -30.32 34.82 8.42
CA THR A 515 -31.02 33.79 7.68
C THR A 515 -29.99 32.79 7.10
N SER A 516 -30.25 31.49 7.23
CA SER A 516 -29.36 30.46 6.65
C SER A 516 -29.51 30.41 5.14
N PRO A 517 -28.39 30.33 4.40
CA PRO A 517 -28.42 30.11 2.93
C PRO A 517 -28.54 28.64 2.52
N LEU A 518 -28.64 27.70 3.48
CA LEU A 518 -28.53 26.27 3.21
C LEU A 518 -29.91 25.62 3.04
N ASP A 519 -30.20 25.07 1.87
CA ASP A 519 -31.43 24.32 1.55
C ASP A 519 -31.59 23.01 2.33
N VAL A 520 -30.53 22.54 2.95
CA VAL A 520 -30.54 21.36 3.83
C VAL A 520 -31.26 21.63 5.14
N LEU A 521 -31.43 22.89 5.53
CA LEU A 521 -32.13 23.29 6.73
C LEU A 521 -33.60 23.63 6.43
N ASP A 522 -34.45 23.49 7.44
CA ASP A 522 -35.82 23.96 7.42
C ASP A 522 -35.82 25.51 7.35
N PRO A 523 -36.49 26.12 6.35
CA PRO A 523 -36.51 27.58 6.20
C PRO A 523 -37.05 28.32 7.43
N GLY A 524 -37.96 27.69 8.19
CA GLY A 524 -38.55 28.26 9.42
C GLY A 524 -37.71 28.07 10.69
N CYS A 525 -36.66 27.23 10.61
CA CYS A 525 -35.84 26.85 11.77
C CYS A 525 -34.36 26.69 11.39
N GLY A 526 -33.82 27.62 10.59
CA GLY A 526 -32.42 27.65 10.17
C GLY A 526 -31.81 29.04 10.34
N ALA A 527 -30.61 29.13 10.86
CA ALA A 527 -29.86 30.36 11.00
C ALA A 527 -28.43 30.24 10.52
N SER A 528 -27.89 31.32 9.94
CA SER A 528 -26.47 31.48 9.68
C SER A 528 -25.72 31.92 10.93
N ILE A 529 -24.47 31.58 11.05
CA ILE A 529 -23.54 32.02 12.10
C ILE A 529 -22.52 32.94 11.44
N MET A 530 -22.48 34.18 11.92
CA MET A 530 -21.62 35.23 11.41
C MET A 530 -20.61 35.67 12.48
N LEU A 531 -19.35 35.75 12.11
CA LEU A 531 -18.25 36.24 12.93
C LEU A 531 -17.70 37.51 12.29
N GLU A 532 -17.82 38.65 12.97
CA GLU A 532 -17.38 39.95 12.43
C GLU A 532 -17.94 40.26 11.02
N GLY A 533 -19.18 39.85 10.75
CA GLY A 533 -19.83 40.01 9.44
C GLY A 533 -19.49 38.93 8.41
N LYS A 534 -18.58 38.00 8.72
CA LYS A 534 -18.21 36.90 7.84
C LYS A 534 -19.01 35.65 8.19
N TYR A 535 -19.49 34.93 7.16
CA TYR A 535 -20.19 33.67 7.34
C TYR A 535 -19.20 32.57 7.77
N ILE A 536 -19.45 31.96 8.92
CA ILE A 536 -18.64 30.88 9.48
C ILE A 536 -19.40 29.59 9.69
N GLY A 537 -20.69 29.54 9.39
CA GLY A 537 -21.46 28.32 9.56
C GLY A 537 -22.96 28.53 9.61
N SER A 538 -23.67 27.46 9.86
CA SER A 538 -25.13 27.45 10.03
C SER A 538 -25.54 26.45 11.10
N LEU A 539 -26.73 26.71 11.70
CA LEU A 539 -27.40 25.77 12.60
C LEU A 539 -28.90 25.75 12.28
N GLY A 540 -29.55 24.66 12.60
CA GLY A 540 -31.00 24.57 12.41
C GLY A 540 -31.52 23.13 12.48
N LYS A 541 -32.84 23.04 12.30
CA LYS A 541 -33.53 21.78 12.07
C LYS A 541 -33.29 21.35 10.60
N LEU A 542 -33.01 20.08 10.37
CA LEU A 542 -32.89 19.58 9.00
C LEU A 542 -34.24 19.56 8.30
N ASN A 543 -34.21 19.86 6.99
CA ASN A 543 -35.39 19.86 6.15
C ASN A 543 -36.02 18.46 6.11
N PRO A 544 -37.34 18.33 6.32
CA PRO A 544 -38.03 17.04 6.25
C PRO A 544 -37.80 16.25 4.94
N LYS A 545 -37.60 16.94 3.81
CA LYS A 545 -37.26 16.30 2.53
C LYS A 545 -35.91 15.57 2.62
N VAL A 546 -34.91 16.19 3.24
CA VAL A 546 -33.60 15.58 3.45
C VAL A 546 -33.73 14.35 4.36
N LEU A 547 -34.47 14.47 5.46
CA LEU A 547 -34.70 13.36 6.39
C LEU A 547 -35.41 12.17 5.69
N ASN A 548 -36.39 12.45 4.86
CA ASN A 548 -37.07 11.42 4.04
C ASN A 548 -36.11 10.74 3.06
N ASN A 549 -35.22 11.48 2.40
CA ASN A 549 -34.19 10.92 1.51
C ASN A 549 -33.25 9.93 2.24
N TRP A 550 -33.04 10.15 3.54
CA TRP A 550 -32.22 9.30 4.41
C TRP A 550 -33.04 8.24 5.16
N ASP A 551 -34.35 8.13 4.90
CA ASP A 551 -35.28 7.21 5.58
C ASP A 551 -35.37 7.42 7.11
N ILE A 552 -35.12 8.65 7.56
CA ILE A 552 -35.30 9.08 8.96
C ILE A 552 -36.75 9.59 9.10
N LYS A 553 -37.61 8.74 9.67
CA LYS A 553 -39.06 9.02 9.83
C LYS A 553 -39.40 9.33 11.27
N ASN A 554 -40.37 10.22 11.47
CA ASN A 554 -40.92 10.56 12.79
C ASN A 554 -39.91 11.04 13.83
N GLN A 555 -38.82 11.66 13.37
CA GLN A 555 -37.80 12.28 14.23
C GLN A 555 -37.39 13.64 13.68
N GLU A 556 -37.14 14.56 14.59
CA GLU A 556 -36.50 15.82 14.27
C GLU A 556 -35.01 15.71 14.48
N VAL A 557 -34.25 16.27 13.55
CA VAL A 557 -32.79 16.26 13.57
C VAL A 557 -32.32 17.71 13.56
N TYR A 558 -31.52 18.06 14.54
CA TYR A 558 -30.88 19.35 14.64
C TYR A 558 -29.42 19.26 14.35
N TRP A 559 -28.93 20.10 13.45
CA TRP A 559 -27.56 20.09 12.98
C TRP A 559 -26.95 21.47 12.99
N ALA A 560 -25.65 21.54 13.33
CA ALA A 560 -24.82 22.73 13.17
C ALA A 560 -23.51 22.35 12.48
N GLY A 561 -23.06 23.23 11.59
CA GLY A 561 -21.73 23.16 10.97
C GLY A 561 -21.01 24.49 11.15
N LEU A 562 -19.79 24.45 11.69
CA LEU A 562 -18.98 25.63 12.00
C LEU A 562 -17.60 25.51 11.33
N HIS A 563 -17.20 26.53 10.56
CA HIS A 563 -15.91 26.61 9.90
C HIS A 563 -14.84 27.05 10.90
N LEU A 564 -13.90 26.18 11.22
CA LEU A 564 -12.90 26.42 12.26
C LEU A 564 -11.72 27.26 11.79
N ASP A 565 -11.36 27.18 10.51
CA ASP A 565 -10.23 27.97 9.96
C ASP A 565 -10.36 29.46 10.23
N GLU A 566 -11.58 29.99 10.17
CA GLU A 566 -11.87 31.38 10.42
C GLU A 566 -11.70 31.75 11.90
N ILE A 567 -11.90 30.77 12.78
CA ILE A 567 -11.73 30.94 14.24
C ILE A 567 -10.26 30.88 14.63
N PHE A 568 -9.48 30.01 13.95
CA PHE A 568 -8.07 29.83 14.26
C PHE A 568 -7.22 31.08 14.06
N VAL A 569 -7.58 31.92 13.09
CA VAL A 569 -6.82 33.14 12.76
C VAL A 569 -7.17 34.35 13.62
N LEU A 570 -8.21 34.26 14.45
CA LEU A 570 -8.62 35.40 15.30
C LEU A 570 -7.58 35.68 16.40
N PRO A 571 -7.35 36.95 16.75
CA PRO A 571 -6.50 37.28 17.88
C PRO A 571 -7.11 36.81 19.21
N VAL A 572 -6.29 36.33 20.13
CA VAL A 572 -6.71 35.98 21.48
C VAL A 572 -7.03 37.29 22.21
N LYS A 573 -8.28 37.46 22.61
CA LYS A 573 -8.64 38.57 23.52
C LYS A 573 -8.21 38.16 24.94
N PRO A 574 -7.33 38.91 25.61
CA PRO A 574 -6.95 38.57 26.96
C PRO A 574 -8.16 38.74 27.88
N LEU A 575 -8.38 37.74 28.73
CA LEU A 575 -9.37 37.87 29.81
C LEU A 575 -8.96 39.00 30.71
N ARG A 576 -9.84 40.00 30.88
CA ARG A 576 -9.65 41.10 31.81
C ARG A 576 -10.59 40.89 32.98
N TYR A 577 -10.04 40.95 34.18
CA TYR A 577 -10.86 40.96 35.39
C TYR A 577 -11.77 42.21 35.40
N GLN A 578 -13.05 41.99 35.65
CA GLN A 578 -14.01 43.04 35.95
C GLN A 578 -14.47 42.84 37.38
N PRO A 579 -14.41 43.88 38.22
CA PRO A 579 -14.91 43.77 39.58
C PRO A 579 -16.40 43.47 39.60
N ILE A 580 -16.80 42.64 40.53
CA ILE A 580 -18.22 42.35 40.78
C ILE A 580 -18.88 43.63 41.27
N SER A 581 -20.11 43.91 40.80
CA SER A 581 -20.87 45.05 41.27
C SER A 581 -21.10 44.98 42.79
N GLU A 582 -20.80 46.06 43.50
CA GLU A 582 -21.04 46.18 44.96
C GLU A 582 -22.52 46.39 45.31
N PHE A 583 -23.33 46.67 44.28
CA PHE A 583 -24.76 46.94 44.50
C PHE A 583 -25.60 45.72 44.02
N PRO A 584 -26.72 45.43 44.77
CA PRO A 584 -27.64 44.38 44.35
C PRO A 584 -28.33 44.72 43.02
N ALA A 585 -28.62 43.73 42.22
CA ALA A 585 -29.33 43.91 40.95
C ALA A 585 -30.80 44.30 41.21
N ILE A 586 -31.30 45.21 40.39
CA ILE A 586 -32.74 45.58 40.38
C ILE A 586 -33.39 44.77 39.25
N ILE A 587 -34.39 43.96 39.64
CA ILE A 587 -35.17 43.19 38.69
C ILE A 587 -36.41 43.94 38.28
N ARG A 588 -36.71 44.07 37.01
CA ARG A 588 -37.89 44.65 36.42
C ARG A 588 -38.50 43.79 35.38
N ASP A 589 -39.80 43.56 35.44
CA ASP A 589 -40.56 42.86 34.42
C ASP A 589 -41.26 43.88 33.53
N VAL A 590 -41.09 43.72 32.18
CA VAL A 590 -41.74 44.59 31.21
C VAL A 590 -42.48 43.69 30.22
N SER A 591 -43.81 43.92 30.13
CA SER A 591 -44.64 43.24 29.15
C SER A 591 -44.78 44.09 27.90
N LEU A 592 -44.39 43.56 26.75
CA LEU A 592 -44.38 44.27 25.49
C LEU A 592 -45.28 43.58 24.47
N ALA A 593 -46.12 44.35 23.79
CA ALA A 593 -46.82 43.90 22.57
C ALA A 593 -46.09 44.47 21.36
N VAL A 594 -45.48 43.60 20.59
CA VAL A 594 -44.68 43.98 19.43
C VAL A 594 -45.18 43.27 18.16
N LYS A 595 -44.94 43.87 16.99
CA LYS A 595 -45.22 43.21 15.70
C LYS A 595 -44.38 41.98 15.53
N LYS A 596 -44.93 40.91 14.90
CA LYS A 596 -44.30 39.62 14.74
C LYS A 596 -42.99 39.68 13.91
N GLU A 597 -42.85 40.70 13.08
CA GLU A 597 -41.68 40.93 12.23
C GLU A 597 -40.47 41.51 13.02
N ILE A 598 -40.68 41.95 14.26
CA ILE A 598 -39.60 42.51 15.09
C ILE A 598 -38.84 41.35 15.75
N PRO A 599 -37.57 41.11 15.40
CA PRO A 599 -36.79 40.05 16.01
C PRO A 599 -36.51 40.35 17.49
N TYR A 600 -36.57 39.32 18.33
CA TYR A 600 -36.30 39.41 19.78
C TYR A 600 -34.97 40.12 20.08
N LYS A 601 -33.93 39.90 19.28
CA LYS A 601 -32.61 40.51 19.41
C LYS A 601 -32.69 42.06 19.46
N LYS A 602 -33.56 42.66 18.64
CA LYS A 602 -33.74 44.13 18.65
C LYS A 602 -34.33 44.62 19.98
N ILE A 603 -35.22 43.85 20.60
CA ILE A 603 -35.79 44.14 21.90
C ILE A 603 -34.70 43.98 22.97
N GLU A 604 -33.95 42.90 22.93
CA GLU A 604 -32.84 42.65 23.86
C GLU A 604 -31.77 43.75 23.81
N GLU A 605 -31.36 44.18 22.60
CA GLU A 605 -30.41 45.28 22.42
C GLU A 605 -30.89 46.59 23.03
N ILE A 606 -32.19 46.90 22.90
CA ILE A 606 -32.79 48.09 23.52
C ILE A 606 -32.77 47.95 25.03
N CYS A 607 -33.17 46.80 25.57
CA CYS A 607 -33.13 46.51 26.99
C CYS A 607 -31.73 46.64 27.58
N LYS A 608 -30.71 46.03 26.91
CA LYS A 608 -29.30 46.13 27.33
C LYS A 608 -28.76 47.57 27.28
N LYS A 609 -29.21 48.36 26.30
CA LYS A 609 -28.76 49.74 26.13
C LYS A 609 -29.39 50.69 27.18
N GLN A 610 -30.60 50.39 27.63
CA GLN A 610 -31.38 51.26 28.56
C GLN A 610 -31.35 50.74 29.99
N GLY A 611 -31.02 49.46 30.21
CA GLY A 611 -31.04 48.83 31.53
C GLY A 611 -29.77 48.99 32.35
N GLY A 612 -28.71 49.60 31.82
CA GLY A 612 -27.45 49.85 32.53
C GLY A 612 -26.45 48.72 32.35
#